data_2438fef25e6fa589d230ca3798c854fe
#
_entry.id   2438fef25e6fa589d230ca3798c854fe
#
_cell.length_a   1.000
_cell.length_b   1.000
_cell.length_c   1.000
_cell.angle_alpha   90.00
_cell.angle_beta   90.00
_cell.angle_gamma   90.00
#
_symmetry.space_group_name_H-M   'P 1'
#
loop_
_entity.id
_entity.type
_entity.pdbx_description
1 polymer ?
#
loop_
_entity_poly.entity_id
_entity_poly.type
_entity_poly.pdbx_seq_one_letter_code
_entity_poly.pdbx_strand_id
1 'polypeptide(L)' 'MKPKVYLETSFVSYLSGRLSEELTTLQRQLSSQRWWEQERHKFDLVVSQTVYEECARGDEQAVQGRSAILQERKLPSCR' A
#
# COMPACT_ATOMS: atom_id res chain seq x y z
N MET A 1 0.81 -21.13 8.16
CA MET A 1 1.68 -20.18 7.46
C MET A 1 0.82 -19.36 6.51
N LYS A 2 1.04 -18.05 6.48
CA LYS A 2 0.24 -17.18 5.62
C LYS A 2 0.88 -17.01 4.26
N PRO A 3 0.08 -16.95 3.20
CA PRO A 3 0.64 -16.60 1.88
C PRO A 3 1.21 -15.19 1.90
N LYS A 4 2.19 -14.95 1.04
CA LYS A 4 2.80 -13.64 0.90
C LYS A 4 2.09 -12.82 -0.15
N VAL A 5 1.92 -11.55 0.11
CA VAL A 5 1.38 -10.59 -0.86
C VAL A 5 2.38 -9.45 -0.99
N TYR A 6 2.82 -9.19 -2.21
CA TYR A 6 3.76 -8.11 -2.50
C TYR A 6 2.99 -6.84 -2.81
N LEU A 7 3.25 -5.81 -2.02
CA LEU A 7 2.58 -4.52 -2.20
C LEU A 7 3.31 -3.73 -3.28
N GLU A 8 2.54 -3.13 -4.19
CA GLU A 8 3.08 -2.27 -5.23
C GLU A 8 2.84 -0.81 -4.90
N THR A 9 3.64 0.07 -5.50
CA THR A 9 3.52 1.51 -5.27
C THR A 9 2.13 2.02 -5.59
N SER A 10 1.55 1.56 -6.70
CA SER A 10 0.20 1.99 -7.09
C SER A 10 -0.83 1.61 -6.04
N PHE A 11 -0.74 0.39 -5.52
CA PHE A 11 -1.66 -0.09 -4.50
C PHE A 11 -1.54 0.75 -3.23
N VAL A 12 -0.31 1.00 -2.78
CA VAL A 12 -0.07 1.82 -1.60
C VAL A 12 -0.65 3.23 -1.80
N SER A 13 -0.49 3.78 -2.99
CA SER A 13 -1.03 5.10 -3.30
C SER A 13 -2.55 5.12 -3.27
N TYR A 14 -3.19 4.06 -3.73
CA TYR A 14 -4.64 3.95 -3.66
C TYR A 14 -5.15 3.96 -2.22
N LEU A 15 -4.39 3.35 -1.31
CA LEU A 15 -4.80 3.29 0.09
C LEU A 15 -4.59 4.61 0.82
N SER A 16 -3.55 5.34 0.47
CA SER A 16 -3.13 6.52 1.22
C SER A 16 -3.51 7.83 0.57
N GLY A 17 -3.84 7.81 -0.72
CA GLY A 17 -4.08 9.03 -1.45
C GLY A 17 -5.50 9.54 -1.29
N ARG A 18 -5.69 10.74 -1.81
CA ARG A 18 -6.99 11.36 -1.86
C ARG A 18 -7.89 10.60 -2.82
N LEU A 19 -9.18 10.50 -2.52
CA LEU A 19 -10.11 9.86 -3.42
C LEU A 19 -10.20 10.62 -4.73
N SER A 20 -10.18 9.88 -5.84
CA SER A 20 -10.19 10.46 -7.17
C SER A 20 -11.59 10.88 -7.57
N GLU A 21 -11.67 11.91 -8.41
CA GLU A 21 -12.92 12.28 -9.04
C GLU A 21 -13.21 11.42 -10.27
N GLU A 22 -12.21 10.72 -10.77
CA GLU A 22 -12.40 9.82 -11.90
C GLU A 22 -12.98 8.50 -11.39
N LEU A 23 -14.08 8.08 -12.00
CA LEU A 23 -14.85 6.93 -11.52
C LEU A 23 -14.04 5.64 -11.51
N THR A 24 -13.29 5.35 -12.56
CA THR A 24 -12.52 4.12 -12.66
C THR A 24 -11.47 4.05 -11.56
N THR A 25 -10.74 5.14 -11.35
CA THR A 25 -9.71 5.19 -10.31
C THR A 25 -10.35 5.10 -8.92
N LEU A 26 -11.48 5.78 -8.73
CA LEU A 26 -12.18 5.72 -7.47
C LEU A 26 -12.61 4.30 -7.13
N GLN A 27 -13.11 3.56 -8.10
CA GLN A 27 -13.51 2.17 -7.87
C GLN A 27 -12.32 1.32 -7.44
N ARG A 28 -11.17 1.53 -8.05
CA ARG A 28 -9.96 0.81 -7.67
C ARG A 28 -9.52 1.16 -6.26
N GLN A 29 -9.61 2.43 -5.90
CA GLN A 29 -9.26 2.88 -4.56
C GLN A 29 -10.17 2.26 -3.51
N LEU A 30 -11.48 2.25 -3.76
CA LEU A 30 -12.44 1.69 -2.81
C LEU A 30 -12.27 0.18 -2.68
N SER A 31 -12.04 -0.52 -3.78
CA SER A 31 -11.80 -1.96 -3.74
C SER A 31 -10.51 -2.28 -2.98
N SER A 32 -9.47 -1.49 -3.20
CA SER A 32 -8.20 -1.68 -2.51
C SER A 32 -8.34 -1.45 -1.01
N GLN A 33 -9.08 -0.41 -0.62
CA GLN A 33 -9.31 -0.13 0.78
C GLN A 33 -10.10 -1.23 1.46
N ARG A 34 -11.11 -1.77 0.78
CA ARG A 34 -11.91 -2.85 1.33
C ARG A 34 -11.05 -4.10 1.53
N TRP A 35 -10.25 -4.44 0.52
CA TRP A 35 -9.34 -5.59 0.62
C TRP A 35 -8.38 -5.39 1.79
N TRP A 36 -7.82 -4.20 1.92
CA TRP A 36 -6.87 -3.88 2.98
C TRP A 36 -7.49 -4.10 4.35
N GLU A 37 -8.69 -3.60 4.55
CA GLU A 37 -9.35 -3.70 5.85
C GLU A 37 -9.80 -5.12 6.18
N GLN A 38 -10.25 -5.86 5.18
CA GLN A 38 -10.86 -7.17 5.42
C GLN A 38 -9.88 -8.33 5.25
N GLU A 39 -8.90 -8.18 4.39
CA GLU A 39 -8.07 -9.30 3.98
C GLU A 39 -6.61 -9.24 4.41
N ARG A 40 -6.09 -8.06 4.73
CA ARG A 40 -4.65 -7.93 4.96
C ARG A 40 -4.12 -8.85 6.06
N HIS A 41 -4.94 -9.15 7.04
CA HIS A 41 -4.53 -10.00 8.17
C HIS A 41 -4.34 -11.45 7.79
N LYS A 42 -4.84 -11.84 6.64
CA LYS A 42 -4.73 -13.22 6.16
C LYS A 42 -3.44 -13.49 5.42
N PHE A 43 -2.63 -12.44 5.19
CA PHE A 43 -1.43 -12.53 4.36
C PHE A 43 -0.24 -11.92 5.06
N ASP A 44 0.95 -12.38 4.67
CA ASP A 44 2.20 -11.72 5.04
C ASP A 44 2.45 -10.65 3.99
N LEU A 45 2.42 -9.40 4.41
CA LEU A 45 2.59 -8.26 3.49
C LEU A 45 4.08 -7.99 3.32
N VAL A 46 4.51 -7.92 2.07
CA VAL A 46 5.92 -7.77 1.72
C VAL A 46 6.09 -6.58 0.78
N VAL A 47 7.13 -5.81 1.00
CA VAL A 47 7.43 -4.64 0.16
C VAL A 47 8.86 -4.76 -0.33
N SER A 48 9.06 -4.63 -1.65
CA SER A 48 10.42 -4.63 -2.19
C SER A 48 11.12 -3.32 -1.86
N GLN A 49 12.44 -3.34 -1.90
CA GLN A 49 13.23 -2.13 -1.67
C GLN A 49 12.86 -1.03 -2.68
N THR A 50 12.62 -1.41 -3.93
CA THR A 50 12.26 -0.46 -4.97
C THR A 50 10.96 0.26 -4.64
N VAL A 51 9.93 -0.49 -4.23
CA VAL A 51 8.64 0.10 -3.86
C VAL A 51 8.81 1.01 -2.65
N TYR A 52 9.59 0.57 -1.68
CA TYR A 52 9.85 1.37 -0.49
C TYR A 52 10.47 2.72 -0.86
N GLU A 53 11.46 2.70 -1.76
CA GLU A 53 12.11 3.93 -2.21
C GLU A 53 11.17 4.81 -3.00
N GLU A 54 10.34 4.23 -3.85
CA GLU A 54 9.35 4.99 -4.60
C GLU A 54 8.34 5.66 -3.68
N CYS A 55 7.91 4.97 -2.65
CA CYS A 55 6.96 5.51 -1.71
C CYS A 55 7.55 6.65 -0.87
N ALA A 56 8.87 6.70 -0.77
CA ALA A 56 9.54 7.74 -0.01
C ALA A 56 9.78 9.02 -0.81
N ARG A 57 9.41 9.02 -2.09
CA ARG A 57 9.60 10.18 -2.96
C ARG A 57 8.32 10.98 -3.11
N GLY A 58 8.49 12.25 -3.43
CA GLY A 58 7.38 13.11 -3.80
C GLY A 58 6.96 14.02 -2.68
N ASP A 59 5.69 14.41 -2.73
CA ASP A 59 5.13 15.35 -1.79
C ASP A 59 5.14 14.78 -0.36
N GLU A 60 5.46 15.63 0.60
CA GLU A 60 5.61 15.22 1.99
C GLU A 60 4.36 14.58 2.56
N GLN A 61 3.19 15.14 2.25
CA GLN A 61 1.94 14.55 2.74
C GLN A 61 1.70 13.17 2.15
N ALA A 62 2.01 13.01 0.87
CA ALA A 62 1.86 11.71 0.21
C ALA A 62 2.83 10.71 0.79
N VAL A 63 4.06 11.13 1.07
CA VAL A 63 5.06 10.25 1.68
C VAL A 63 4.60 9.80 3.06
N GLN A 64 4.07 10.70 3.86
CA GLN A 64 3.58 10.34 5.20
C GLN A 64 2.44 9.34 5.12
N GLY A 65 1.50 9.53 4.19
CA GLY A 65 0.39 8.59 4.02
C GLY A 65 0.85 7.21 3.61
N ARG A 66 1.77 7.15 2.63
CA ARG A 66 2.31 5.88 2.18
C ARG A 66 3.12 5.19 3.27
N SER A 67 3.87 5.96 4.05
CA SER A 67 4.66 5.40 5.15
C SER A 67 3.78 4.75 6.21
N ALA A 68 2.64 5.37 6.50
CA ALA A 68 1.70 4.79 7.45
C ALA A 68 1.19 3.42 6.98
N ILE A 69 0.90 3.28 5.68
CA ILE A 69 0.50 2.00 5.11
C ILE A 69 1.64 0.99 5.19
N LEU A 70 2.86 1.42 4.87
CA LEU A 70 4.00 0.52 4.87
C LEU A 70 4.36 0.00 6.27
N GLN A 71 3.97 0.71 7.30
CA GLN A 71 4.20 0.23 8.67
C GLN A 71 3.40 -1.03 9.00
N GLU A 72 2.35 -1.30 8.25
CA GLU A 72 1.53 -2.50 8.46
C GLU A 72 2.16 -3.76 7.86
N ARG A 73 3.23 -3.63 7.08
CA ARG A 73 3.84 -4.76 6.38
C ARG A 73 5.03 -5.31 7.17
N LYS A 74 5.46 -6.52 6.82
CA LYS A 74 6.70 -7.08 7.30
C LYS A 74 7.78 -6.84 6.28
N LEU A 75 8.99 -6.54 6.75
CA LEU A 75 10.11 -6.41 5.84
C LEU A 75 10.52 -7.77 5.30
N PRO A 76 10.79 -7.87 4.02
CA PRO A 76 11.09 -9.16 3.42
C PRO A 76 12.36 -9.77 3.92
N SER A 77 13.33 -9.04 4.26
CA SER A 77 14.56 -9.59 4.67
C SER A 77 14.85 -9.34 6.03
N CYS A 78 14.26 -8.81 6.54
CA CYS A 78 14.60 -8.51 7.68
C CYS A 78 15.84 -8.13 7.78
N ARG A 79 15.96 -7.99 7.18
CA ARG A 79 16.77 -7.48 7.22
C ARG A 79 17.49 -7.67 7.31
#